data_7b6440ceda66efc7a13cddc75f459414
#
_entry.id   7b6440ceda66efc7a13cddc75f459414
#
_cell.length_a   1.000
_cell.length_b   1.000
_cell.length_c   1.000
_cell.angle_alpha   90.00
_cell.angle_beta   90.00
_cell.angle_gamma   90.00
#
_symmetry.space_group_name_H-M   'P 1'
#
loop_
_entity.id
_entity.type
_entity.pdbx_description
1 polymer ?
#
loop_
_entity_poly.entity_id
_entity_poly.type
_entity_poly.pdbx_seq_one_letter_code
_entity_poly.pdbx_strand_id
1 'polypeptide(L)'
;MSTFKSNKKKFMVICLILMILIITYIFTKDTIIKFFKLIMDGPKLKAYLESFGYLSGAVFFIFQILQVVIFIIPGELIQAAGGYVFGTFLGTILSLLGIGVGSFILFSISHKYGRNFVEKFVSKDLQTKLENILSTRRKKLIVFILYLIPGMPKDCLVMICALTNMTSRDFITYSMIGRIPALFLSSYLGANIAGGNHIKVIIICTVAIIITIIVLLYKEKVFEKLRKI
;
A
#
# COMPACT_ATOMS: atom_id res chain seq x y z
N MET A 1 37.08 37.69 -0.23
CA MET A 1 37.73 36.35 -0.28
C MET A 1 37.05 35.26 0.56
N SER A 2 36.11 35.60 1.45
CA SER A 2 35.40 34.61 2.32
C SER A 2 34.22 33.88 1.66
N THR A 3 33.49 34.46 0.74
CA THR A 3 32.33 33.89 0.05
C THR A 3 32.67 32.76 -0.92
N PHE A 4 33.84 32.82 -1.56
CA PHE A 4 34.30 31.80 -2.51
C PHE A 4 34.67 30.45 -1.82
N LYS A 5 35.18 30.51 -0.59
CA LYS A 5 35.53 29.35 0.22
C LYS A 5 34.28 28.61 0.77
N SER A 6 33.20 29.37 1.04
CA SER A 6 31.91 28.81 1.50
C SER A 6 31.21 28.02 0.40
N ASN A 7 31.22 28.51 -0.86
CA ASN A 7 30.58 27.80 -1.96
C ASN A 7 31.29 26.50 -2.35
N LYS A 8 32.63 26.44 -2.26
CA LYS A 8 33.39 25.20 -2.49
C LYS A 8 33.05 24.13 -1.45
N LYS A 9 32.93 24.49 -0.16
CA LYS A 9 32.53 23.54 0.89
C LYS A 9 31.11 23.02 0.66
N LYS A 10 30.15 23.89 0.32
CA LYS A 10 28.77 23.48 0.00
C LYS A 10 28.73 22.56 -1.22
N PHE A 11 29.47 22.89 -2.28
CA PHE A 11 29.57 22.05 -3.47
C PHE A 11 30.16 20.68 -3.15
N MET A 12 31.22 20.61 -2.35
CA MET A 12 31.86 19.35 -1.94
C MET A 12 30.94 18.47 -1.09
N VAL A 13 30.13 19.08 -0.18
CA VAL A 13 29.13 18.37 0.62
C VAL A 13 28.01 17.80 -0.27
N ILE A 14 27.54 18.58 -1.26
CA ILE A 14 26.53 18.12 -2.22
C ILE A 14 27.07 16.96 -3.07
N CYS A 15 28.29 17.04 -3.56
CA CYS A 15 28.94 15.95 -4.30
C CYS A 15 29.11 14.70 -3.43
N LEU A 16 29.46 14.86 -2.15
CA LEU A 16 29.57 13.74 -1.21
C LEU A 16 28.21 13.08 -0.94
N ILE A 17 27.16 13.86 -0.76
CA ILE A 17 25.79 13.37 -0.59
C ILE A 17 25.33 12.62 -1.85
N LEU A 18 25.55 13.19 -3.03
CA LEU A 18 25.22 12.54 -4.32
C LEU A 18 26.00 11.24 -4.50
N MET A 19 27.28 11.22 -4.14
CA MET A 19 28.10 10.03 -4.22
C MET A 19 27.59 8.94 -3.26
N ILE A 20 27.23 9.29 -2.01
CA ILE A 20 26.63 8.36 -1.06
C ILE A 20 25.29 7.84 -1.58
N LEU A 21 24.43 8.69 -2.14
CA LEU A 21 23.16 8.28 -2.73
C LEU A 21 23.36 7.34 -3.93
N ILE A 22 24.33 7.61 -4.81
CA ILE A 22 24.65 6.76 -5.95
C ILE A 22 25.19 5.40 -5.47
N ILE A 23 26.10 5.39 -4.51
CA ILE A 23 26.65 4.17 -3.92
C ILE A 23 25.52 3.35 -3.27
N THR A 24 24.68 4.01 -2.45
CA THR A 24 23.52 3.35 -1.82
C THR A 24 22.59 2.79 -2.89
N TYR A 25 22.30 3.53 -3.95
CA TYR A 25 21.45 3.07 -5.06
C TYR A 25 22.06 1.86 -5.77
N ILE A 26 23.34 1.86 -6.06
CA ILE A 26 24.03 0.72 -6.72
C ILE A 26 24.00 -0.52 -5.83
N PHE A 27 24.27 -0.39 -4.53
CA PHE A 27 24.25 -1.52 -3.59
C PHE A 27 22.83 -2.03 -3.29
N THR A 28 21.81 -1.15 -3.28
CA THR A 28 20.42 -1.56 -2.99
C THR A 28 19.66 -2.02 -4.22
N LYS A 29 20.06 -1.57 -5.42
CA LYS A 29 19.40 -1.94 -6.68
C LYS A 29 19.26 -3.45 -6.85
N ASP A 30 20.35 -4.19 -6.68
CA ASP A 30 20.34 -5.65 -6.84
C ASP A 30 19.53 -6.33 -5.74
N THR A 31 19.55 -5.80 -4.53
CA THR A 31 18.75 -6.29 -3.41
C THR A 31 17.27 -6.04 -3.65
N ILE A 32 16.90 -4.85 -4.11
CA ILE A 32 15.52 -4.50 -4.48
C ILE A 32 15.02 -5.38 -5.62
N ILE A 33 15.82 -5.54 -6.68
CA ILE A 33 15.48 -6.41 -7.81
C ILE A 33 15.33 -7.87 -7.36
N LYS A 34 16.23 -8.39 -6.53
CA LYS A 34 16.14 -9.75 -5.97
C LYS A 34 14.89 -9.92 -5.13
N PHE A 35 14.54 -8.92 -4.33
CA PHE A 35 13.34 -8.93 -3.50
C PHE A 35 12.05 -8.94 -4.35
N PHE A 36 11.98 -8.11 -5.38
CA PHE A 36 10.86 -8.15 -6.33
C PHE A 36 10.77 -9.49 -7.06
N LYS A 37 11.89 -10.01 -7.55
CA LYS A 37 11.93 -11.34 -8.18
C LYS A 37 11.49 -12.45 -7.22
N LEU A 38 11.85 -12.37 -5.94
CA LEU A 38 11.41 -13.32 -4.92
C LEU A 38 9.89 -13.27 -4.73
N ILE A 39 9.31 -12.08 -4.62
CA ILE A 39 7.85 -11.91 -4.44
C ILE A 39 7.07 -12.40 -5.67
N MET A 40 7.61 -12.21 -6.88
CA MET A 40 6.97 -12.64 -8.11
C MET A 40 7.17 -14.13 -8.42
N ASP A 41 8.11 -14.79 -7.76
CA ASP A 41 8.37 -16.23 -7.89
C ASP A 41 7.72 -16.96 -6.71
N GLY A 42 6.45 -17.34 -6.87
CA GLY A 42 5.66 -17.98 -5.82
C GLY A 42 6.33 -19.18 -5.15
N PRO A 43 6.89 -20.15 -5.91
CA PRO A 43 7.64 -21.28 -5.35
C PRO A 43 8.83 -20.87 -4.49
N LYS A 44 9.65 -19.92 -4.95
CA LYS A 44 10.80 -19.42 -4.18
C LYS A 44 10.39 -18.66 -2.93
N LEU A 45 9.35 -17.82 -3.04
CA LEU A 45 8.80 -17.10 -1.89
C LEU A 45 8.26 -18.08 -0.85
N LYS A 46 7.56 -19.13 -1.29
CA LYS A 46 7.06 -20.18 -0.40
C LYS A 46 8.21 -20.87 0.31
N ALA A 47 9.21 -21.36 -0.41
CA ALA A 47 10.38 -21.98 0.19
C ALA A 47 11.14 -21.05 1.15
N TYR A 48 11.25 -19.75 0.79
CA TYR A 48 11.86 -18.74 1.66
C TYR A 48 11.09 -18.54 2.96
N LEU A 49 9.75 -18.40 2.90
CA LEU A 49 8.93 -18.24 4.10
C LEU A 49 8.88 -19.55 4.93
N GLU A 50 8.79 -20.69 4.29
CA GLU A 50 8.81 -22.00 4.96
C GLU A 50 10.12 -22.28 5.69
N SER A 51 11.26 -21.69 5.22
CA SER A 51 12.55 -21.80 5.92
C SER A 51 12.54 -21.22 7.33
N PHE A 52 11.59 -20.33 7.67
CA PHE A 52 11.38 -19.81 9.02
C PHE A 52 10.50 -20.71 9.89
N GLY A 53 10.02 -21.84 9.37
CA GLY A 53 9.18 -22.78 10.09
C GLY A 53 7.90 -22.12 10.63
N TYR A 54 7.63 -22.27 11.92
CA TYR A 54 6.45 -21.69 12.59
C TYR A 54 6.45 -20.17 12.65
N LEU A 55 7.60 -19.51 12.41
CA LEU A 55 7.70 -18.03 12.36
C LEU A 55 7.34 -17.47 10.99
N SER A 56 7.07 -18.29 9.97
CA SER A 56 6.77 -17.84 8.60
C SER A 56 5.62 -16.82 8.54
N GLY A 57 4.56 -17.06 9.33
CA GLY A 57 3.44 -16.11 9.45
C GLY A 57 3.83 -14.77 10.05
N ALA A 58 4.71 -14.76 11.06
CA ALA A 58 5.22 -13.53 11.68
C ALA A 58 6.11 -12.74 10.72
N VAL A 59 6.96 -13.42 9.95
CA VAL A 59 7.80 -12.80 8.92
C VAL A 59 6.92 -12.16 7.84
N PHE A 60 5.90 -12.87 7.36
CA PHE A 60 4.96 -12.33 6.38
C PHE A 60 4.16 -11.13 6.93
N PHE A 61 3.73 -11.19 8.18
CA PHE A 61 3.06 -10.08 8.86
C PHE A 61 3.95 -8.82 8.89
N ILE A 62 5.24 -8.97 9.20
CA ILE A 62 6.20 -7.86 9.15
C ILE A 62 6.34 -7.32 7.73
N PHE A 63 6.39 -8.17 6.70
CA PHE A 63 6.43 -7.73 5.31
C PHE A 63 5.20 -6.90 4.93
N GLN A 64 4.02 -7.27 5.41
CA GLN A 64 2.81 -6.48 5.18
C GLN A 64 2.86 -5.11 5.86
N ILE A 65 3.39 -5.01 7.07
CA ILE A 65 3.58 -3.72 7.75
C ILE A 65 4.52 -2.84 6.95
N LEU A 66 5.70 -3.38 6.58
CA LEU A 66 6.71 -2.65 5.85
C LEU A 66 6.20 -2.17 4.49
N GLN A 67 5.45 -3.00 3.77
CA GLN A 67 4.86 -2.64 2.48
C GLN A 67 3.95 -1.40 2.60
N VAL A 68 3.08 -1.35 3.61
CA VAL A 68 2.18 -0.20 3.82
C VAL A 68 2.95 1.07 4.20
N VAL A 69 3.97 0.95 5.05
CA VAL A 69 4.75 2.10 5.53
C VAL A 69 5.67 2.66 4.44
N ILE A 70 6.28 1.78 3.65
CA ILE A 70 7.25 2.15 2.59
C ILE A 70 6.55 2.39 1.25
N PHE A 71 5.38 1.76 1.00
CA PHE A 71 4.50 1.81 -0.19
C PHE A 71 5.20 1.83 -1.57
N ILE A 72 6.39 1.24 -1.66
CA ILE A 72 7.11 1.04 -2.92
C ILE A 72 6.55 -0.16 -3.68
N ILE A 73 6.07 -1.18 -2.95
CA ILE A 73 5.60 -2.44 -3.51
C ILE A 73 4.07 -2.43 -3.55
N PRO A 74 3.46 -2.77 -4.71
CA PRO A 74 2.01 -2.93 -4.79
C PRO A 74 1.51 -3.96 -3.77
N GLY A 75 0.60 -3.55 -2.89
CA GLY A 75 0.09 -4.38 -1.80
C GLY A 75 -0.60 -5.65 -2.29
N GLU A 76 -1.27 -5.58 -3.44
CA GLU A 76 -1.96 -6.70 -4.06
C GLU A 76 -1.02 -7.89 -4.37
N LEU A 77 0.24 -7.61 -4.73
CA LEU A 77 1.24 -8.66 -4.97
C LEU A 77 1.59 -9.42 -3.68
N ILE A 78 1.81 -8.69 -2.58
CA ILE A 78 2.13 -9.33 -1.29
C ILE A 78 0.92 -10.08 -0.75
N GLN A 79 -0.30 -9.54 -0.91
CA GLN A 79 -1.54 -10.21 -0.53
C GLN A 79 -1.74 -11.53 -1.31
N ALA A 80 -1.51 -11.52 -2.63
CA ALA A 80 -1.55 -12.72 -3.45
C ALA A 80 -0.45 -13.71 -3.04
N ALA A 81 0.75 -13.22 -2.76
CA ALA A 81 1.84 -14.04 -2.25
C ALA A 81 1.49 -14.70 -0.90
N GLY A 82 0.83 -13.97 0.01
CA GLY A 82 0.29 -14.53 1.25
C GLY A 82 -0.73 -15.64 1.00
N GLY A 83 -1.63 -15.44 0.05
CA GLY A 83 -2.57 -16.47 -0.39
C GLY A 83 -1.89 -17.70 -1.00
N TYR A 84 -0.84 -17.49 -1.78
CA TYR A 84 -0.02 -18.56 -2.38
C TYR A 84 0.65 -19.45 -1.31
N VAL A 85 1.19 -18.83 -0.26
CA VAL A 85 1.96 -19.52 0.79
C VAL A 85 1.04 -20.14 1.86
N PHE A 86 0.10 -19.35 2.37
CA PHE A 86 -0.73 -19.70 3.54
C PHE A 86 -2.17 -20.10 3.19
N GLY A 87 -2.52 -20.07 1.91
CA GLY A 87 -3.89 -20.27 1.47
C GLY A 87 -4.78 -19.04 1.66
N THR A 88 -6.04 -19.14 1.23
CA THR A 88 -6.96 -18.02 1.17
C THR A 88 -7.24 -17.38 2.52
N PHE A 89 -7.68 -18.17 3.50
CA PHE A 89 -8.16 -17.64 4.77
C PHE A 89 -7.02 -17.10 5.64
N LEU A 90 -5.98 -17.90 5.89
CA LEU A 90 -4.86 -17.48 6.73
C LEU A 90 -4.07 -16.34 6.06
N GLY A 91 -3.86 -16.40 4.74
CA GLY A 91 -3.26 -15.31 3.98
C GLY A 91 -4.04 -14.00 4.09
N THR A 92 -5.39 -14.06 4.04
CA THR A 92 -6.25 -12.89 4.24
C THR A 92 -6.13 -12.33 5.66
N ILE A 93 -6.18 -13.18 6.68
CA ILE A 93 -6.10 -12.74 8.09
C ILE A 93 -4.74 -12.08 8.37
N LEU A 94 -3.64 -12.74 7.99
CA LEU A 94 -2.30 -12.21 8.19
C LEU A 94 -2.10 -10.88 7.44
N SER A 95 -2.62 -10.79 6.21
CA SER A 95 -2.58 -9.53 5.44
C SER A 95 -3.40 -8.45 6.11
N LEU A 96 -4.63 -8.75 6.56
CA LEU A 96 -5.51 -7.79 7.22
C LEU A 96 -4.86 -7.22 8.50
N LEU A 97 -4.29 -8.09 9.33
CA LEU A 97 -3.60 -7.68 10.55
C LEU A 97 -2.36 -6.82 10.25
N GLY A 98 -1.51 -7.27 9.32
CA GLY A 98 -0.29 -6.53 8.97
C GLY A 98 -0.59 -5.17 8.34
N ILE A 99 -1.56 -5.11 7.42
CA ILE A 99 -2.04 -3.85 6.83
C ILE A 99 -2.67 -2.95 7.89
N GLY A 100 -3.43 -3.51 8.83
CA GLY A 100 -4.03 -2.76 9.92
C GLY A 100 -2.98 -2.04 10.77
N VAL A 101 -1.95 -2.76 11.20
CA VAL A 101 -0.81 -2.19 11.95
C VAL A 101 -0.03 -1.19 11.10
N GLY A 102 0.32 -1.54 9.86
CA GLY A 102 1.02 -0.65 8.94
C GLY A 102 0.25 0.64 8.67
N SER A 103 -1.07 0.54 8.45
CA SER A 103 -1.94 1.71 8.25
C SER A 103 -2.05 2.57 9.51
N PHE A 104 -2.05 1.98 10.71
CA PHE A 104 -2.02 2.72 11.96
C PHE A 104 -0.71 3.51 12.12
N ILE A 105 0.42 2.89 11.82
CA ILE A 105 1.74 3.55 11.85
C ILE A 105 1.78 4.69 10.85
N LEU A 106 1.40 4.45 9.59
CA LEU A 106 1.41 5.47 8.53
C LEU A 106 0.44 6.62 8.85
N PHE A 107 -0.75 6.32 9.38
CA PHE A 107 -1.70 7.32 9.85
C PHE A 107 -1.09 8.19 10.96
N SER A 108 -0.47 7.57 11.96
CA SER A 108 0.14 8.27 13.10
C SER A 108 1.30 9.17 12.66
N ILE A 109 2.15 8.69 11.75
CA ILE A 109 3.23 9.48 11.14
C ILE A 109 2.66 10.67 10.38
N SER A 110 1.67 10.43 9.51
CA SER A 110 1.05 11.48 8.70
C SER A 110 0.33 12.51 9.56
N HIS A 111 -0.34 12.09 10.62
CA HIS A 111 -0.99 13.00 11.59
C HIS A 111 0.03 13.86 12.34
N LYS A 112 1.16 13.25 12.78
CA LYS A 112 2.22 13.95 13.52
C LYS A 112 2.95 14.99 12.67
N TYR A 113 3.33 14.62 11.44
CA TYR A 113 4.13 15.49 10.55
C TYR A 113 3.26 16.38 9.67
N GLY A 114 1.96 16.10 9.56
CA GLY A 114 0.96 16.96 8.93
C GLY A 114 1.10 17.08 7.40
N ARG A 115 0.54 18.17 6.89
CA ARG A 115 0.42 18.44 5.45
C ARG A 115 1.77 18.44 4.72
N ASN A 116 2.82 19.03 5.30
CA ASN A 116 4.15 19.09 4.68
C ASN A 116 4.76 17.71 4.39
N PHE A 117 4.42 16.71 5.19
CA PHE A 117 4.83 15.34 4.95
C PHE A 117 3.99 14.71 3.83
N VAL A 118 2.67 14.86 3.90
CA VAL A 118 1.73 14.24 2.93
C VAL A 118 1.91 14.79 1.52
N GLU A 119 2.19 16.08 1.36
CA GLU A 119 2.42 16.73 0.06
C GLU A 119 3.64 16.17 -0.70
N LYS A 120 4.57 15.49 -0.03
CA LYS A 120 5.71 14.83 -0.69
C LYS A 120 5.31 13.57 -1.45
N PHE A 121 4.19 12.94 -1.09
CA PHE A 121 3.76 11.65 -1.61
C PHE A 121 2.42 11.71 -2.35
N VAL A 122 1.60 12.70 -2.05
CA VAL A 122 0.25 12.83 -2.59
C VAL A 122 0.10 14.15 -3.31
N SER A 123 -0.39 14.12 -4.56
CA SER A 123 -0.62 15.34 -5.34
C SER A 123 -1.66 16.25 -4.68
N LYS A 124 -1.48 17.56 -4.81
CA LYS A 124 -2.39 18.56 -4.24
C LYS A 124 -3.83 18.41 -4.72
N ASP A 125 -4.02 18.06 -6.00
CA ASP A 125 -5.35 17.81 -6.57
C ASP A 125 -6.08 16.67 -5.89
N LEU A 126 -5.39 15.54 -5.68
CA LEU A 126 -5.97 14.38 -4.99
C LEU A 126 -6.26 14.69 -3.53
N GLN A 127 -5.34 15.41 -2.86
CA GLN A 127 -5.56 15.88 -1.50
C GLN A 127 -6.83 16.72 -1.38
N THR A 128 -6.94 17.79 -2.17
CA THR A 128 -8.08 18.72 -2.14
C THR A 128 -9.40 18.00 -2.45
N LYS A 129 -9.41 17.12 -3.47
CA LYS A 129 -10.60 16.32 -3.81
C LYS A 129 -11.05 15.44 -2.64
N LEU A 130 -10.14 14.71 -2.02
CA LEU A 130 -10.46 13.79 -0.93
C LEU A 130 -10.78 14.51 0.38
N GLU A 131 -10.07 15.57 0.74
CA GLU A 131 -10.37 16.38 1.92
C GLU A 131 -11.79 16.97 1.85
N ASN A 132 -12.19 17.50 0.67
CA ASN A 132 -13.55 18.02 0.46
C ASN A 132 -14.63 16.95 0.68
N ILE A 133 -14.40 15.72 0.25
CA ILE A 133 -15.33 14.61 0.43
C ILE A 133 -15.33 14.15 1.90
N LEU A 134 -14.17 14.10 2.54
CA LEU A 134 -13.99 13.65 3.91
C LEU A 134 -14.36 14.72 4.96
N SER A 135 -14.64 15.95 4.56
CA SER A 135 -15.11 17.02 5.46
C SER A 135 -16.57 16.84 5.93
N THR A 136 -17.31 15.90 5.33
CA THR A 136 -18.71 15.63 5.61
C THR A 136 -18.92 14.88 6.95
N ARG A 137 -20.14 14.94 7.49
CA ARG A 137 -20.51 14.18 8.71
C ARG A 137 -20.41 12.66 8.50
N ARG A 138 -20.55 12.18 7.26
CA ARG A 138 -20.54 10.75 6.91
C ARG A 138 -19.17 10.23 6.46
N LYS A 139 -18.09 10.90 6.83
CA LYS A 139 -16.71 10.54 6.47
C LYS A 139 -16.33 9.08 6.73
N LYS A 140 -16.86 8.46 7.78
CA LYS A 140 -16.65 7.04 8.11
C LYS A 140 -17.16 6.11 6.99
N LEU A 141 -18.41 6.34 6.55
CA LEU A 141 -19.01 5.58 5.45
C LEU A 141 -18.27 5.83 4.13
N ILE A 142 -17.84 7.06 3.90
CA ILE A 142 -17.07 7.43 2.71
C ILE A 142 -15.73 6.68 2.69
N VAL A 143 -15.01 6.63 3.81
CA VAL A 143 -13.77 5.84 3.92
C VAL A 143 -14.04 4.38 3.59
N PHE A 144 -15.07 3.76 4.19
CA PHE A 144 -15.45 2.38 3.85
C PHE A 144 -15.66 2.18 2.35
N ILE A 145 -16.46 3.05 1.70
CA ILE A 145 -16.75 2.98 0.27
C ILE A 145 -15.47 3.17 -0.57
N LEU A 146 -14.62 4.15 -0.24
CA LEU A 146 -13.37 4.39 -0.96
C LEU A 146 -12.40 3.20 -0.89
N TYR A 147 -12.39 2.47 0.22
CA TYR A 147 -11.57 1.26 0.37
C TYR A 147 -12.17 0.03 -0.32
N LEU A 148 -13.48 0.01 -0.52
CA LEU A 148 -14.17 -1.03 -1.27
C LEU A 148 -13.93 -0.89 -2.79
N ILE A 149 -13.75 0.35 -3.28
CA ILE A 149 -13.56 0.65 -4.69
C ILE A 149 -12.17 0.19 -5.15
N PRO A 150 -12.05 -0.65 -6.19
CA PRO A 150 -10.76 -1.02 -6.76
C PRO A 150 -10.11 0.17 -7.48
N GLY A 151 -8.76 0.17 -7.57
CA GLY A 151 -8.02 1.21 -8.28
C GLY A 151 -7.79 2.51 -7.52
N MET A 152 -8.27 2.64 -6.26
CA MET A 152 -7.96 3.77 -5.41
C MET A 152 -6.59 3.59 -4.75
N PRO A 153 -5.74 4.65 -4.70
CA PRO A 153 -4.45 4.59 -4.03
C PRO A 153 -4.64 4.57 -2.50
N LYS A 154 -4.78 3.34 -1.96
CA LYS A 154 -5.18 3.11 -0.55
C LYS A 154 -4.22 3.74 0.46
N ASP A 155 -2.92 3.74 0.17
CA ASP A 155 -1.92 4.31 1.06
C ASP A 155 -1.96 5.85 1.06
N CYS A 156 -2.29 6.47 -0.08
CA CYS A 156 -2.59 7.91 -0.13
C CYS A 156 -3.83 8.26 0.71
N LEU A 157 -4.87 7.40 0.70
CA LEU A 157 -6.06 7.59 1.54
C LEU A 157 -5.72 7.58 3.04
N VAL A 158 -4.81 6.69 3.49
CA VAL A 158 -4.32 6.70 4.89
C VAL A 158 -3.79 8.07 5.26
N MET A 159 -2.88 8.61 4.43
CA MET A 159 -2.23 9.88 4.70
C MET A 159 -3.21 11.05 4.71
N ILE A 160 -4.16 11.08 3.76
CA ILE A 160 -5.15 12.17 3.68
C ILE A 160 -6.15 12.07 4.84
N CYS A 161 -6.63 10.88 5.20
CA CYS A 161 -7.51 10.69 6.36
C CYS A 161 -6.84 11.17 7.66
N ALA A 162 -5.53 11.03 7.79
CA ALA A 162 -4.76 11.52 8.94
C ALA A 162 -4.73 13.06 9.06
N LEU A 163 -4.95 13.79 7.96
CA LEU A 163 -5.07 15.25 7.96
C LEU A 163 -6.48 15.74 8.35
N THR A 164 -7.45 14.85 8.37
CA THR A 164 -8.83 15.18 8.73
C THR A 164 -9.08 15.00 10.24
N ASN A 165 -10.24 15.51 10.72
CA ASN A 165 -10.69 15.30 12.11
C ASN A 165 -11.23 13.86 12.33
N MET A 166 -10.63 12.83 11.71
CA MET A 166 -10.98 11.43 11.93
C MET A 166 -10.06 10.81 12.97
N THR A 167 -10.61 10.05 13.90
CA THR A 167 -9.80 9.31 14.86
C THR A 167 -9.11 8.12 14.18
N SER A 168 -7.92 7.75 14.64
CA SER A 168 -7.21 6.57 14.12
C SER A 168 -8.04 5.29 14.25
N ARG A 169 -8.82 5.15 15.35
CA ARG A 169 -9.71 4.02 15.58
C ARG A 169 -10.80 3.94 14.50
N ASP A 170 -11.50 5.03 14.25
CA ASP A 170 -12.54 5.08 13.21
C ASP A 170 -11.96 4.77 11.84
N PHE A 171 -10.83 5.41 11.51
CA PHE A 171 -10.14 5.16 10.24
C PHE A 171 -9.80 3.68 10.06
N ILE A 172 -9.11 3.07 11.04
CA ILE A 172 -8.72 1.65 10.96
C ILE A 172 -9.95 0.76 10.82
N THR A 173 -10.98 0.96 11.63
CA THR A 173 -12.20 0.14 11.58
C THR A 173 -12.83 0.15 10.18
N TYR A 174 -13.15 1.33 9.66
CA TYR A 174 -13.88 1.45 8.39
C TYR A 174 -13.01 1.13 7.16
N SER A 175 -11.72 1.46 7.20
CA SER A 175 -10.80 1.10 6.13
C SER A 175 -10.53 -0.41 6.08
N MET A 176 -10.38 -1.09 7.23
CA MET A 176 -10.16 -2.53 7.26
C MET A 176 -11.38 -3.29 6.77
N ILE A 177 -12.59 -2.95 7.24
CA ILE A 177 -13.82 -3.58 6.76
C ILE A 177 -13.96 -3.40 5.24
N GLY A 178 -13.69 -2.20 4.72
CA GLY A 178 -13.72 -1.93 3.27
C GLY A 178 -12.69 -2.72 2.46
N ARG A 179 -11.55 -3.08 3.06
CA ARG A 179 -10.49 -3.86 2.41
C ARG A 179 -10.76 -5.37 2.37
N ILE A 180 -11.59 -5.92 3.25
CA ILE A 180 -11.80 -7.38 3.38
C ILE A 180 -12.10 -8.05 2.03
N PRO A 181 -13.06 -7.59 1.21
CA PRO A 181 -13.37 -8.26 -0.05
C PRO A 181 -12.18 -8.32 -1.02
N ALA A 182 -11.44 -7.21 -1.14
CA ALA A 182 -10.26 -7.14 -2.01
C ALA A 182 -9.11 -8.01 -1.50
N LEU A 183 -8.85 -8.03 -0.18
CA LEU A 183 -7.83 -8.88 0.44
C LEU A 183 -8.15 -10.36 0.25
N PHE A 184 -9.42 -10.74 0.47
CA PHE A 184 -9.88 -12.10 0.26
C PHE A 184 -9.69 -12.52 -1.20
N LEU A 185 -10.06 -11.67 -2.15
CA LEU A 185 -9.92 -11.94 -3.58
C LEU A 185 -8.45 -12.09 -3.98
N SER A 186 -7.56 -11.23 -3.51
CA SER A 186 -6.10 -11.30 -3.77
C SER A 186 -5.50 -12.59 -3.19
N SER A 187 -5.84 -12.94 -1.95
CA SER A 187 -5.38 -14.18 -1.32
C SER A 187 -5.97 -15.41 -2.00
N TYR A 188 -7.25 -15.37 -2.42
CA TYR A 188 -7.88 -16.45 -3.17
C TYR A 188 -7.22 -16.68 -4.52
N LEU A 189 -6.86 -15.59 -5.21
CA LEU A 189 -6.10 -15.64 -6.46
C LEU A 189 -4.75 -16.34 -6.24
N GLY A 190 -3.98 -15.93 -5.23
CA GLY A 190 -2.70 -16.53 -4.89
C GLY A 190 -2.80 -18.02 -4.57
N ALA A 191 -3.79 -18.42 -3.77
CA ALA A 191 -4.03 -19.82 -3.41
C ALA A 191 -4.38 -20.69 -4.64
N ASN A 192 -5.15 -20.16 -5.60
CA ASN A 192 -5.47 -20.88 -6.84
C ASN A 192 -4.28 -20.98 -7.79
N ILE A 193 -3.39 -19.97 -7.81
CA ILE A 193 -2.11 -20.06 -8.54
C ILE A 193 -1.27 -21.21 -7.95
N ALA A 194 -1.14 -21.27 -6.63
CA ALA A 194 -0.40 -22.34 -5.96
C ALA A 194 -0.99 -23.75 -6.22
N GLY A 195 -2.32 -23.84 -6.32
CA GLY A 195 -3.04 -25.07 -6.62
C GLY A 195 -3.09 -25.45 -8.09
N GLY A 196 -2.46 -24.66 -9.00
CA GLY A 196 -2.49 -24.93 -10.45
C GLY A 196 -3.85 -24.73 -11.12
N ASN A 197 -4.79 -24.05 -10.48
CA ASN A 197 -6.15 -23.81 -10.97
C ASN A 197 -6.20 -22.65 -11.97
N HIS A 198 -5.49 -22.75 -13.10
CA HIS A 198 -5.35 -21.67 -14.07
C HIS A 198 -6.68 -21.11 -14.59
N ILE A 199 -7.70 -21.95 -14.78
CA ILE A 199 -9.02 -21.52 -15.24
C ILE A 199 -9.67 -20.55 -14.25
N LYS A 200 -9.65 -20.89 -12.94
CA LYS A 200 -10.19 -19.99 -11.89
C LYS A 200 -9.41 -18.68 -11.84
N VAL A 201 -8.08 -18.74 -11.95
CA VAL A 201 -7.21 -17.56 -11.98
C VAL A 201 -7.60 -16.62 -13.14
N ILE A 202 -7.76 -17.16 -14.35
CA ILE A 202 -8.15 -16.38 -15.52
C ILE A 202 -9.53 -15.72 -15.32
N ILE A 203 -10.51 -16.47 -14.83
CA ILE A 203 -11.87 -15.93 -14.57
C ILE A 203 -11.80 -14.79 -13.55
N ILE A 204 -11.10 -14.98 -12.43
CA ILE A 204 -10.97 -13.96 -11.38
C ILE A 204 -10.29 -12.70 -11.92
N CYS A 205 -9.19 -12.85 -12.64
CA CYS A 205 -8.48 -11.72 -13.24
C CYS A 205 -9.35 -10.98 -14.24
N THR A 206 -10.08 -11.70 -15.12
CA THR A 206 -10.99 -11.10 -16.09
C THR A 206 -12.09 -10.29 -15.41
N VAL A 207 -12.74 -10.86 -14.39
CA VAL A 207 -13.80 -10.17 -13.63
C VAL A 207 -13.23 -8.95 -12.90
N ALA A 208 -12.05 -9.07 -12.27
CA ALA A 208 -11.40 -7.95 -11.58
C ALA A 208 -11.03 -6.81 -12.55
N ILE A 209 -10.53 -7.14 -13.73
CA ILE A 209 -10.21 -6.14 -14.78
C ILE A 209 -11.49 -5.43 -15.24
N ILE A 210 -12.57 -6.17 -15.53
CA ILE A 210 -13.85 -5.58 -15.94
C ILE A 210 -14.39 -4.62 -14.88
N ILE A 211 -14.41 -5.04 -13.61
CA ILE A 211 -14.85 -4.19 -12.49
C ILE A 211 -13.98 -2.94 -12.39
N THR A 212 -12.66 -3.09 -12.50
CA THR A 212 -11.73 -1.96 -12.43
C THR A 212 -11.96 -0.96 -13.57
N ILE A 213 -12.16 -1.44 -14.81
CA ILE A 213 -12.48 -0.59 -15.97
C ILE A 213 -13.80 0.16 -15.72
N ILE A 214 -14.86 -0.53 -15.28
CA ILE A 214 -16.15 0.11 -14.97
C ILE A 214 -15.96 1.20 -13.93
N VAL A 215 -15.25 0.92 -12.85
CA VAL A 215 -14.98 1.91 -11.78
C VAL A 215 -14.20 3.11 -12.32
N LEU A 216 -13.17 2.89 -13.14
CA LEU A 216 -12.38 3.97 -13.73
C LEU A 216 -13.21 4.86 -14.68
N LEU A 217 -14.13 4.28 -15.45
CA LEU A 217 -15.04 5.03 -16.32
C LEU A 217 -16.05 5.87 -15.53
N TYR A 218 -16.51 5.38 -14.39
CA TYR A 218 -17.52 6.05 -13.56
C TYR A 218 -16.97 6.79 -12.34
N LYS A 219 -15.64 6.84 -12.17
CA LYS A 219 -14.99 7.43 -10.97
C LYS A 219 -15.49 8.84 -10.65
N GLU A 220 -15.59 9.73 -11.63
CA GLU A 220 -16.02 11.13 -11.41
C GLU A 220 -17.47 11.17 -10.89
N LYS A 221 -18.38 10.38 -11.47
CA LYS A 221 -19.77 10.28 -10.97
C LYS A 221 -19.84 9.74 -9.55
N VAL A 222 -18.96 8.79 -9.20
CA VAL A 222 -18.87 8.25 -7.84
C VAL A 222 -18.40 9.34 -6.87
N PHE A 223 -17.35 10.10 -7.24
CA PHE A 223 -16.86 11.22 -6.43
C PHE A 223 -17.92 12.30 -6.22
N GLU A 224 -18.65 12.69 -7.27
CA GLU A 224 -19.75 13.65 -7.16
C GLU A 224 -20.86 13.15 -6.23
N LYS A 225 -21.22 11.86 -6.33
CA LYS A 225 -22.24 11.27 -5.46
C LYS A 225 -21.79 11.21 -4.00
N LEU A 226 -20.53 10.86 -3.76
CA LEU A 226 -19.94 10.85 -2.41
C LEU A 226 -19.88 12.25 -1.79
N ARG A 227 -19.69 13.29 -2.61
CA ARG A 227 -19.73 14.69 -2.15
C ARG A 227 -21.10 15.15 -1.70
N LYS A 228 -22.19 14.55 -2.23
CA LYS A 228 -23.58 14.88 -1.89
C LYS A 228 -24.11 14.13 -0.66
N ILE A 229 -23.36 13.16 -0.16
CA ILE A 229 -23.66 12.36 1.03
C ILE A 229 -23.09 13.05 2.29
#